data_6a9b2907c5be2e5750c9f91418629c36
#
_entry.id   6a9b2907c5be2e5750c9f91418629c36
#
_cell.length_a   1.000
_cell.length_b   1.000
_cell.length_c   1.000
_cell.angle_alpha   90.00
_cell.angle_beta   90.00
_cell.angle_gamma   90.00
#
_symmetry.space_group_name_H-M   'P 1'
#
loop_
_entity.id
_entity.type
_entity.pdbx_description
1 polymer ?
#
loop_
_entity_poly.entity_id
_entity_poly.type
_entity_poly.pdbx_seq_one_letter_code
_entity_poly.pdbx_strand_id
1 'polypeptide(L)'
;KKRKYFNELSSNQKENLSKREELIEKIKNLIVVDQNSNKLYSKFKVLKEEWHNTGQVPITDRNNIWETYRHHVGKFYDFLHLNRDLRDLDYKHNYEEKLKIIERAEKLDEVDDIIKASRDLNDLHRLWKNELGPVAREVSDDLWARFQAASNKIHAKRQNFQKEISNVQQVNFEKKQGVIAKMRNLTSSNPKTHSDWQ
;
A
#
# COMPACT_ATOMS: atom_id res chain seq x y z
N LYS A 1 -7.50 4.26 31.57
CA LYS A 1 -7.43 4.85 30.21
C LYS A 1 -7.21 3.78 29.12
N LYS A 2 -6.21 2.86 29.21
CA LYS A 2 -5.93 1.83 28.18
C LYS A 2 -7.15 0.92 27.89
N ARG A 3 -7.83 0.40 28.92
CA ARG A 3 -8.99 -0.51 28.77
C ARG A 3 -10.16 0.16 28.02
N LYS A 4 -10.41 1.45 28.28
CA LYS A 4 -11.47 2.21 27.58
C LYS A 4 -11.13 2.35 26.10
N TYR A 5 -9.89 2.70 25.78
CA TYR A 5 -9.40 2.79 24.41
C TYR A 5 -9.55 1.47 23.61
N PHE A 6 -9.16 0.33 24.22
CA PHE A 6 -9.31 -0.97 23.54
C PHE A 6 -10.77 -1.37 23.35
N ASN A 7 -11.65 -1.03 24.29
CA ASN A 7 -13.08 -1.30 24.14
C ASN A 7 -13.70 -0.45 23.02
N GLU A 8 -13.35 0.83 22.93
CA GLU A 8 -13.77 1.73 21.86
C GLU A 8 -13.26 1.26 20.50
N LEU A 9 -11.98 0.85 20.42
CA LEU A 9 -11.40 0.31 19.19
C LEU A 9 -12.14 -0.96 18.73
N SER A 10 -12.40 -1.90 19.65
CA SER A 10 -13.14 -3.13 19.35
C SER A 10 -14.57 -2.86 18.89
N SER A 11 -15.26 -1.89 19.53
CA SER A 11 -16.60 -1.47 19.12
C SER A 11 -16.61 -0.88 17.71
N ASN A 12 -15.67 0.02 17.42
CA ASN A 12 -15.54 0.65 16.09
C ASN A 12 -15.23 -0.40 15.00
N GLN A 13 -14.38 -1.39 15.32
CA GLN A 13 -14.09 -2.47 14.38
C GLN A 13 -15.30 -3.33 14.05
N LYS A 14 -16.16 -3.63 15.03
CA LYS A 14 -17.41 -4.37 14.82
C LYS A 14 -18.42 -3.56 14.00
N GLU A 15 -18.53 -2.27 14.26
CA GLU A 15 -19.36 -1.37 13.47
C GLU A 15 -18.89 -1.30 12.01
N ASN A 16 -17.58 -1.19 11.80
CA ASN A 16 -16.99 -1.21 10.47
C ASN A 16 -17.25 -2.54 9.74
N LEU A 17 -17.23 -3.67 10.46
CA LEU A 17 -17.57 -4.98 9.90
C LEU A 17 -19.02 -4.99 9.39
N SER A 18 -19.97 -4.56 10.24
CA SER A 18 -21.37 -4.48 9.86
C SER A 18 -21.60 -3.56 8.65
N LYS A 19 -20.94 -2.41 8.61
CA LYS A 19 -20.99 -1.50 7.45
C LYS A 19 -20.47 -2.16 6.18
N ARG A 20 -19.38 -2.93 6.26
CA ARG A 20 -18.84 -3.67 5.12
C ARG A 20 -19.76 -4.78 4.62
N GLU A 21 -20.41 -5.50 5.53
CA GLU A 21 -21.42 -6.51 5.18
C GLU A 21 -22.60 -5.88 4.44
N GLU A 22 -23.11 -4.73 4.93
CA GLU A 22 -24.17 -3.99 4.26
C GLU A 22 -23.76 -3.53 2.85
N LEU A 23 -22.51 -3.05 2.67
CA LEU A 23 -22.00 -2.64 1.37
C LEU A 23 -21.92 -3.82 0.39
N ILE A 24 -21.50 -5.00 0.86
CA ILE A 24 -21.50 -6.22 0.05
C ILE A 24 -22.91 -6.58 -0.41
N GLU A 25 -23.90 -6.55 0.50
CA GLU A 25 -25.30 -6.82 0.12
C GLU A 25 -25.84 -5.78 -0.87
N LYS A 26 -25.50 -4.50 -0.71
CA LYS A 26 -25.85 -3.48 -1.71
C LYS A 26 -25.23 -3.77 -3.08
N ILE A 27 -23.96 -4.16 -3.13
CA ILE A 27 -23.27 -4.53 -4.39
C ILE A 27 -23.94 -5.76 -5.03
N LYS A 28 -24.25 -6.79 -4.25
CA LYS A 28 -24.94 -8.00 -4.71
C LYS A 28 -26.31 -7.68 -5.33
N ASN A 29 -27.06 -6.79 -4.70
CA ASN A 29 -28.39 -6.41 -5.14
C ASN A 29 -28.39 -5.51 -6.39
N LEU A 30 -27.26 -4.85 -6.73
CA LEU A 30 -27.16 -4.07 -7.98
C LEU A 30 -27.41 -4.89 -9.24
N ILE A 31 -27.01 -6.17 -9.24
CA ILE A 31 -27.15 -7.06 -10.41
C ILE A 31 -28.60 -7.52 -10.62
N VAL A 32 -29.39 -7.52 -9.55
CA VAL A 32 -30.77 -8.09 -9.55
C VAL A 32 -31.80 -7.06 -10.03
N VAL A 33 -31.50 -5.77 -9.95
CA VAL A 33 -32.42 -4.70 -10.28
C VAL A 33 -32.17 -4.24 -11.71
N ASP A 34 -33.11 -4.52 -12.62
CA ASP A 34 -33.08 -4.01 -13.99
C ASP A 34 -33.11 -2.48 -13.99
N GLN A 35 -31.95 -1.84 -14.21
CA GLN A 35 -31.77 -0.39 -14.15
C GLN A 35 -30.96 0.11 -15.34
N ASN A 36 -31.24 1.36 -15.69
CA ASN A 36 -30.48 2.13 -16.66
C ASN A 36 -28.98 2.03 -16.37
N SER A 37 -28.23 1.50 -17.31
CA SER A 37 -26.82 1.11 -17.25
C SER A 37 -25.91 2.17 -16.62
N ASN A 38 -26.08 3.42 -16.99
CA ASN A 38 -25.25 4.54 -16.48
C ASN A 38 -25.47 4.82 -14.99
N LYS A 39 -26.71 4.68 -14.50
CA LYS A 39 -27.03 4.85 -13.08
C LYS A 39 -26.50 3.69 -12.23
N LEU A 40 -26.50 2.49 -12.79
CA LEU A 40 -25.98 1.29 -12.13
C LEU A 40 -24.49 1.40 -11.86
N TYR A 41 -23.72 1.79 -12.87
CA TYR A 41 -22.27 1.98 -12.72
C TYR A 41 -21.93 3.11 -11.74
N SER A 42 -22.64 4.21 -11.77
CA SER A 42 -22.44 5.32 -10.82
C SER A 42 -22.70 4.87 -9.37
N LYS A 43 -23.74 4.07 -9.13
CA LYS A 43 -24.04 3.52 -7.79
C LYS A 43 -22.93 2.57 -7.34
N PHE A 44 -22.45 1.70 -8.20
CA PHE A 44 -21.35 0.80 -7.89
C PHE A 44 -20.09 1.54 -7.52
N LYS A 45 -19.75 2.64 -8.24
CA LYS A 45 -18.59 3.49 -7.91
C LYS A 45 -18.70 4.07 -6.50
N VAL A 46 -19.87 4.60 -6.12
CA VAL A 46 -20.10 5.12 -4.77
C VAL A 46 -19.91 4.04 -3.71
N LEU A 47 -20.44 2.84 -3.92
CA LEU A 47 -20.29 1.74 -2.97
C LEU A 47 -18.82 1.29 -2.81
N LYS A 48 -18.04 1.31 -3.90
CA LYS A 48 -16.58 1.06 -3.83
C LYS A 48 -15.87 2.12 -3.00
N GLU A 49 -16.21 3.39 -3.19
CA GLU A 49 -15.63 4.49 -2.44
C GLU A 49 -15.98 4.42 -0.95
N GLU A 50 -17.24 4.12 -0.61
CA GLU A 50 -17.67 3.87 0.77
C GLU A 50 -16.93 2.69 1.40
N TRP A 51 -16.68 1.60 0.64
CA TRP A 51 -15.87 0.46 1.11
C TRP A 51 -14.45 0.88 1.48
N HIS A 52 -13.80 1.74 0.68
CA HIS A 52 -12.47 2.25 0.97
C HIS A 52 -12.44 3.13 2.20
N ASN A 53 -13.46 3.96 2.37
CA ASN A 53 -13.56 4.90 3.48
C ASN A 53 -13.97 4.21 4.79
N THR A 54 -14.45 2.96 4.73
CA THR A 54 -14.76 2.19 5.92
C THR A 54 -13.48 1.72 6.61
N GLY A 55 -13.35 2.02 7.90
CA GLY A 55 -12.18 1.75 8.72
C GLY A 55 -11.84 0.25 8.88
N GLN A 56 -10.90 -0.02 9.76
CA GLN A 56 -10.43 -1.39 10.02
C GLN A 56 -11.52 -2.26 10.65
N VAL A 57 -11.53 -3.55 10.29
CA VAL A 57 -12.40 -4.60 10.87
C VAL A 57 -11.60 -5.51 11.80
N PRO A 58 -12.25 -6.34 12.64
CA PRO A 58 -11.56 -7.33 13.46
C PRO A 58 -10.65 -8.22 12.62
N ILE A 59 -9.48 -8.58 13.15
CA ILE A 59 -8.47 -9.35 12.43
C ILE A 59 -8.97 -10.74 12.03
N THR A 60 -9.86 -11.32 12.83
CA THR A 60 -10.52 -12.62 12.59
C THR A 60 -11.37 -12.63 11.32
N ASP A 61 -12.03 -11.53 11.03
CA ASP A 61 -13.03 -11.41 9.95
C ASP A 61 -12.45 -10.78 8.69
N ARG A 62 -11.22 -10.22 8.77
CA ARG A 62 -10.59 -9.45 7.70
C ARG A 62 -10.49 -10.21 6.37
N ASN A 63 -10.03 -11.45 6.39
CA ASN A 63 -9.85 -12.24 5.18
C ASN A 63 -11.19 -12.63 4.57
N ASN A 64 -12.12 -13.12 5.40
CA ASN A 64 -13.43 -13.55 4.96
C ASN A 64 -14.24 -12.41 4.32
N ILE A 65 -14.30 -11.25 4.99
CA ILE A 65 -15.03 -10.08 4.46
C ILE A 65 -14.41 -9.55 3.16
N TRP A 66 -13.07 -9.61 3.05
CA TRP A 66 -12.36 -9.23 1.84
C TRP A 66 -12.61 -10.19 0.67
N GLU A 67 -12.58 -11.49 0.91
CA GLU A 67 -12.88 -12.50 -0.10
C GLU A 67 -14.33 -12.40 -0.60
N THR A 68 -15.28 -12.22 0.31
CA THR A 68 -16.69 -12.02 0.00
C THR A 68 -16.91 -10.76 -0.85
N TYR A 69 -16.26 -9.66 -0.47
CA TYR A 69 -16.29 -8.42 -1.26
C TYR A 69 -15.75 -8.64 -2.68
N ARG A 70 -14.56 -9.23 -2.81
CA ARG A 70 -13.95 -9.52 -4.12
C ARG A 70 -14.83 -10.40 -5.00
N HIS A 71 -15.46 -11.40 -4.41
CA HIS A 71 -16.37 -12.28 -5.12
C HIS A 71 -17.57 -11.52 -5.73
N HIS A 72 -18.22 -10.67 -4.95
CA HIS A 72 -19.38 -9.89 -5.43
C HIS A 72 -18.98 -8.76 -6.40
N VAL A 73 -17.85 -8.13 -6.18
CA VAL A 73 -17.26 -7.18 -7.14
C VAL A 73 -16.94 -7.90 -8.46
N GLY A 74 -16.34 -9.10 -8.41
CA GLY A 74 -16.08 -9.91 -9.59
C GLY A 74 -17.35 -10.22 -10.38
N LYS A 75 -18.41 -10.69 -9.72
CA LYS A 75 -19.71 -10.91 -10.35
C LYS A 75 -20.30 -9.65 -11.00
N PHE A 76 -20.13 -8.50 -10.38
CA PHE A 76 -20.56 -7.23 -10.96
C PHE A 76 -19.77 -6.92 -12.24
N TYR A 77 -18.47 -7.12 -12.25
CA TYR A 77 -17.64 -6.93 -13.45
C TYR A 77 -18.00 -7.93 -14.55
N ASP A 78 -18.28 -9.19 -14.23
CA ASP A 78 -18.76 -10.18 -15.22
C ASP A 78 -20.07 -9.68 -15.87
N PHE A 79 -20.98 -9.15 -15.06
CA PHE A 79 -22.21 -8.52 -15.57
C PHE A 79 -21.93 -7.30 -16.47
N LEU A 80 -20.98 -6.43 -16.09
CA LEU A 80 -20.55 -5.29 -16.90
C LEU A 80 -19.98 -5.74 -18.26
N HIS A 81 -19.19 -6.81 -18.29
CA HIS A 81 -18.59 -7.29 -19.53
C HIS A 81 -19.62 -7.81 -20.55
N LEU A 82 -20.79 -8.23 -20.10
CA LEU A 82 -21.91 -8.60 -20.98
C LEU A 82 -22.56 -7.38 -21.63
N ASN A 83 -22.38 -6.19 -21.05
CA ASN A 83 -22.94 -4.94 -21.55
C ASN A 83 -21.80 -4.02 -22.06
N ARG A 84 -21.69 -3.88 -23.38
CA ARG A 84 -20.59 -3.17 -24.06
C ARG A 84 -20.42 -1.72 -23.59
N ASP A 85 -21.53 -0.99 -23.49
CA ASP A 85 -21.50 0.44 -23.13
C ASP A 85 -21.01 0.66 -21.69
N LEU A 86 -21.37 -0.23 -20.78
CA LEU A 86 -20.91 -0.21 -19.38
C LEU A 86 -19.43 -0.54 -19.27
N ARG A 87 -18.96 -1.51 -20.05
CA ARG A 87 -17.56 -1.88 -20.09
C ARG A 87 -16.67 -0.74 -20.57
N ASP A 88 -17.10 -0.03 -21.59
CA ASP A 88 -16.34 1.09 -22.17
C ASP A 88 -16.26 2.27 -21.16
N LEU A 89 -17.32 2.53 -20.40
CA LEU A 89 -17.32 3.49 -19.30
C LEU A 89 -16.38 3.08 -18.16
N ASP A 90 -16.37 1.78 -17.79
CA ASP A 90 -15.48 1.23 -16.76
C ASP A 90 -14.02 1.34 -17.19
N TYR A 91 -13.71 0.97 -18.43
CA TYR A 91 -12.36 1.09 -18.98
C TYR A 91 -11.83 2.52 -18.97
N LYS A 92 -12.67 3.49 -19.34
CA LYS A 92 -12.31 4.91 -19.30
C LYS A 92 -12.03 5.36 -17.86
N HIS A 93 -12.90 5.00 -16.93
CA HIS A 93 -12.70 5.35 -15.52
C HIS A 93 -11.42 4.72 -14.94
N ASN A 94 -11.21 3.42 -15.17
CA ASN A 94 -10.01 2.73 -14.70
C ASN A 94 -8.73 3.32 -15.31
N TYR A 95 -8.78 3.76 -16.55
CA TYR A 95 -7.68 4.47 -17.22
C TYR A 95 -7.34 5.78 -16.48
N GLU A 96 -8.35 6.62 -16.19
CA GLU A 96 -8.16 7.88 -15.48
C GLU A 96 -7.59 7.66 -14.07
N GLU A 97 -8.09 6.67 -13.33
CA GLU A 97 -7.58 6.34 -11.98
C GLU A 97 -6.15 5.80 -12.03
N LYS A 98 -5.82 4.96 -13.01
CA LYS A 98 -4.44 4.47 -13.19
C LYS A 98 -3.47 5.60 -13.53
N LEU A 99 -3.88 6.58 -14.33
CA LEU A 99 -3.06 7.77 -14.59
C LEU A 99 -2.77 8.54 -13.30
N LYS A 100 -3.77 8.75 -12.44
CA LYS A 100 -3.57 9.43 -11.14
C LYS A 100 -2.58 8.68 -10.25
N ILE A 101 -2.63 7.34 -10.25
CA ILE A 101 -1.65 6.53 -9.49
C ILE A 101 -0.24 6.70 -10.07
N ILE A 102 -0.11 6.69 -11.40
CA ILE A 102 1.19 6.91 -12.06
C ILE A 102 1.76 8.29 -11.70
N GLU A 103 0.96 9.34 -11.82
CA GLU A 103 1.37 10.70 -11.46
C GLU A 103 1.80 10.80 -9.98
N ARG A 104 1.09 10.13 -9.09
CA ARG A 104 1.49 10.06 -7.68
C ARG A 104 2.80 9.32 -7.50
N ALA A 105 3.00 8.19 -8.21
CA ALA A 105 4.25 7.44 -8.16
C ALA A 105 5.44 8.24 -8.72
N GLU A 106 5.22 8.99 -9.80
CA GLU A 106 6.23 9.88 -10.38
C GLU A 106 6.65 11.00 -9.42
N LYS A 107 5.69 11.60 -8.69
CA LYS A 107 5.95 12.63 -7.66
C LYS A 107 6.71 12.10 -6.45
N LEU A 108 6.68 10.80 -6.17
CA LEU A 108 7.47 10.21 -5.07
C LEU A 108 8.98 10.35 -5.30
N ASP A 109 9.41 10.55 -6.55
CA ASP A 109 10.82 10.81 -6.86
C ASP A 109 11.34 12.14 -6.28
N GLU A 110 10.45 13.09 -5.99
CA GLU A 110 10.76 14.39 -5.40
C GLU A 110 10.75 14.37 -3.85
N VAL A 111 10.35 13.26 -3.24
CA VAL A 111 10.24 13.14 -1.77
C VAL A 111 11.62 12.84 -1.17
N ASP A 112 12.07 13.70 -0.25
CA ASP A 112 13.36 13.54 0.44
C ASP A 112 13.41 12.30 1.34
N ASP A 113 12.31 11.99 2.04
CA ASP A 113 12.21 10.79 2.88
C ASP A 113 11.98 9.54 2.03
N ILE A 114 13.07 8.87 1.68
CA ILE A 114 13.04 7.67 0.85
C ILE A 114 12.31 6.48 1.51
N ILE A 115 12.26 6.42 2.85
CA ILE A 115 11.54 5.37 3.57
C ILE A 115 10.04 5.60 3.42
N LYS A 116 9.60 6.85 3.58
CA LYS A 116 8.22 7.26 3.36
C LYS A 116 7.81 7.02 1.90
N ALA A 117 8.59 7.53 0.94
CA ALA A 117 8.34 7.33 -0.48
C ALA A 117 8.18 5.84 -0.84
N SER A 118 9.00 4.97 -0.25
CA SER A 118 8.93 3.52 -0.45
C SER A 118 7.66 2.88 0.12
N ARG A 119 7.15 3.36 1.25
CA ARG A 119 5.87 2.90 1.84
C ARG A 119 4.70 3.34 0.97
N ASP A 120 4.69 4.63 0.59
CA ASP A 120 3.65 5.20 -0.25
C ASP A 120 3.60 4.49 -1.61
N LEU A 121 4.76 4.13 -2.20
CA LEU A 121 4.83 3.33 -3.41
C LEU A 121 4.21 1.94 -3.24
N ASN A 122 4.45 1.25 -2.12
CA ASN A 122 3.83 -0.05 -1.85
C ASN A 122 2.30 0.07 -1.75
N ASP A 123 1.79 1.16 -1.18
CA ASP A 123 0.36 1.43 -1.14
C ASP A 123 -0.21 1.67 -2.54
N LEU A 124 0.50 2.40 -3.41
CA LEU A 124 0.12 2.56 -4.82
C LEU A 124 0.11 1.23 -5.59
N HIS A 125 1.07 0.35 -5.37
CA HIS A 125 1.06 -1.00 -5.95
C HIS A 125 -0.14 -1.82 -5.49
N ARG A 126 -0.53 -1.71 -4.21
CA ARG A 126 -1.70 -2.39 -3.66
C ARG A 126 -2.99 -1.86 -4.29
N LEU A 127 -3.13 -0.54 -4.44
CA LEU A 127 -4.25 0.09 -5.12
C LEU A 127 -4.35 -0.38 -6.57
N TRP A 128 -3.23 -0.34 -7.30
CA TRP A 128 -3.17 -0.79 -8.70
C TRP A 128 -3.63 -2.23 -8.88
N LYS A 129 -3.16 -3.13 -8.02
CA LYS A 129 -3.40 -4.57 -8.15
C LYS A 129 -4.79 -5.01 -7.68
N ASN A 130 -5.27 -4.42 -6.57
CA ASN A 130 -6.43 -4.97 -5.86
C ASN A 130 -7.71 -4.16 -6.07
N GLU A 131 -7.61 -2.90 -6.46
CA GLU A 131 -8.73 -1.98 -6.39
C GLU A 131 -9.14 -1.41 -7.73
N LEU A 132 -8.20 -1.35 -8.68
CA LEU A 132 -8.49 -0.89 -10.03
C LEU A 132 -8.82 -2.05 -10.95
N GLY A 133 -9.85 -1.84 -11.77
CA GLY A 133 -10.26 -2.77 -12.79
C GLY A 133 -9.35 -2.77 -14.02
N PRO A 134 -9.71 -3.54 -15.04
CA PRO A 134 -9.02 -3.58 -16.31
C PRO A 134 -9.21 -2.26 -17.09
N VAL A 135 -8.31 -2.02 -18.02
CA VAL A 135 -8.38 -0.96 -19.03
C VAL A 135 -8.41 -1.60 -20.43
N ALA A 136 -8.67 -0.82 -21.46
CA ALA A 136 -8.56 -1.28 -22.84
C ALA A 136 -7.15 -1.85 -23.10
N ARG A 137 -7.08 -2.93 -23.87
CA ARG A 137 -5.84 -3.68 -24.10
C ARG A 137 -4.75 -2.81 -24.73
N GLU A 138 -5.15 -1.92 -25.60
CA GLU A 138 -4.26 -1.03 -26.38
C GLU A 138 -3.41 -0.09 -25.51
N VAL A 139 -3.93 0.27 -24.32
CA VAL A 139 -3.26 1.21 -23.40
C VAL A 139 -2.70 0.55 -22.14
N SER A 140 -3.00 -0.73 -21.94
CA SER A 140 -2.63 -1.46 -20.71
C SER A 140 -1.12 -1.54 -20.50
N ASP A 141 -0.39 -1.89 -21.57
CA ASP A 141 1.04 -2.12 -21.51
C ASP A 141 1.80 -0.81 -21.30
N ASP A 142 1.37 0.27 -21.95
CA ASP A 142 1.97 1.61 -21.80
C ASP A 142 1.79 2.14 -20.38
N LEU A 143 0.59 2.02 -19.80
CA LEU A 143 0.33 2.41 -18.41
C LEU A 143 1.20 1.63 -17.43
N TRP A 144 1.31 0.31 -17.64
CA TRP A 144 2.14 -0.54 -16.79
C TRP A 144 3.62 -0.19 -16.90
N ALA A 145 4.14 -0.01 -18.12
CA ALA A 145 5.53 0.36 -18.35
C ALA A 145 5.88 1.70 -17.66
N ARG A 146 4.99 2.70 -17.76
CA ARG A 146 5.17 4.00 -17.11
C ARG A 146 5.16 3.89 -15.58
N PHE A 147 4.21 3.14 -15.01
CA PHE A 147 4.15 2.89 -13.56
C PHE A 147 5.39 2.15 -13.06
N GLN A 148 5.84 1.14 -13.81
CA GLN A 148 7.03 0.38 -13.47
C GLN A 148 8.31 1.23 -13.54
N ALA A 149 8.42 2.14 -14.52
CA ALA A 149 9.55 3.06 -14.62
C ALA A 149 9.63 3.99 -13.41
N ALA A 150 8.50 4.55 -12.95
CA ALA A 150 8.43 5.35 -11.73
C ALA A 150 8.83 4.52 -10.50
N SER A 151 8.30 3.30 -10.39
CA SER A 151 8.61 2.38 -9.28
C SER A 151 10.10 2.04 -9.21
N ASN A 152 10.73 1.76 -10.35
CA ASN A 152 12.15 1.41 -10.41
C ASN A 152 13.07 2.54 -9.94
N LYS A 153 12.70 3.81 -10.18
CA LYS A 153 13.45 4.97 -9.66
C LYS A 153 13.49 4.96 -8.13
N ILE A 154 12.34 4.78 -7.49
CA ILE A 154 12.24 4.74 -6.03
C ILE A 154 12.97 3.54 -5.44
N HIS A 155 12.86 2.37 -6.07
CA HIS A 155 13.60 1.17 -5.64
C HIS A 155 15.12 1.39 -5.74
N ALA A 156 15.61 1.99 -6.80
CA ALA A 156 17.03 2.32 -6.96
C ALA A 156 17.52 3.30 -5.88
N LYS A 157 16.76 4.37 -5.61
CA LYS A 157 17.06 5.31 -4.52
C LYS A 157 17.11 4.62 -3.16
N ARG A 158 16.14 3.76 -2.86
CA ARG A 158 16.11 2.99 -1.61
C ARG A 158 17.31 2.06 -1.48
N GLN A 159 17.69 1.38 -2.56
CA GLN A 159 18.86 0.49 -2.56
C GLN A 159 20.14 1.26 -2.29
N ASN A 160 20.32 2.44 -2.91
CA ASN A 160 21.49 3.29 -2.67
C ASN A 160 21.53 3.78 -1.22
N PHE A 161 20.42 4.27 -0.69
CA PHE A 161 20.29 4.68 0.70
C PHE A 161 20.65 3.56 1.68
N GLN A 162 20.20 2.33 1.41
CA GLN A 162 20.53 1.17 2.22
C GLN A 162 22.03 0.83 2.17
N LYS A 163 22.67 0.97 1.00
CA LYS A 163 24.12 0.79 0.85
C LYS A 163 24.90 1.83 1.64
N GLU A 164 24.48 3.10 1.60
CA GLU A 164 25.12 4.19 2.36
C GLU A 164 25.06 3.93 3.87
N ILE A 165 23.88 3.55 4.40
CA ILE A 165 23.73 3.18 5.81
C ILE A 165 24.65 2.01 6.17
N SER A 166 24.68 0.97 5.34
CA SER A 166 25.53 -0.19 5.58
C SER A 166 27.02 0.18 5.61
N ASN A 167 27.47 1.03 4.71
CA ASN A 167 28.84 1.53 4.67
C ASN A 167 29.18 2.33 5.93
N VAL A 168 28.29 3.23 6.35
CA VAL A 168 28.48 4.01 7.60
C VAL A 168 28.56 3.08 8.82
N GLN A 169 27.70 2.08 8.89
CA GLN A 169 27.72 1.08 9.96
C GLN A 169 29.03 0.29 9.98
N GLN A 170 29.52 -0.12 8.81
CA GLN A 170 30.79 -0.84 8.68
C GLN A 170 31.98 0.00 9.15
N VAL A 171 32.07 1.25 8.70
CA VAL A 171 33.12 2.19 9.14
C VAL A 171 33.08 2.42 10.65
N ASN A 172 31.88 2.59 11.22
CA ASN A 172 31.72 2.76 12.66
C ASN A 172 32.09 1.49 13.44
N PHE A 173 31.79 0.31 12.89
CA PHE A 173 32.19 -0.96 13.46
C PHE A 173 33.72 -1.10 13.50
N GLU A 174 34.40 -0.80 12.40
CA GLU A 174 35.87 -0.84 12.33
C GLU A 174 36.52 0.15 13.29
N LYS A 175 36.01 1.38 13.41
CA LYS A 175 36.47 2.36 14.41
C LYS A 175 36.34 1.80 15.84
N LYS A 176 35.19 1.22 16.18
CA LYS A 176 34.94 0.63 17.50
C LYS A 176 35.91 -0.56 17.77
N GLN A 177 36.14 -1.43 16.78
CA GLN A 177 37.11 -2.49 16.90
C GLN A 177 38.53 -1.96 17.14
N GLY A 178 38.91 -0.90 16.43
CA GLY A 178 40.21 -0.25 16.63
C GLY A 178 40.38 0.32 18.05
N VAL A 179 39.34 0.92 18.63
CA VAL A 179 39.37 1.38 20.03
C VAL A 179 39.49 0.21 20.98
N ILE A 180 38.73 -0.88 20.79
CA ILE A 180 38.82 -2.09 21.63
C ILE A 180 40.20 -2.70 21.56
N ALA A 181 40.81 -2.78 20.38
CA ALA A 181 42.16 -3.28 20.21
C ALA A 181 43.20 -2.42 20.97
N LYS A 182 43.09 -1.11 20.88
CA LYS A 182 43.95 -0.18 21.67
C LYS A 182 43.77 -0.39 23.19
N MET A 183 42.54 -0.49 23.67
CA MET A 183 42.27 -0.76 25.09
C MET A 183 42.87 -2.11 25.56
N ARG A 184 42.72 -3.16 24.74
CA ARG A 184 43.35 -4.49 25.06
C ARG A 184 44.84 -4.40 25.12
N ASN A 185 45.48 -3.69 24.18
CA ASN A 185 46.93 -3.53 24.18
C ASN A 185 47.43 -2.76 25.44
N LEU A 186 46.73 -1.68 25.84
CA LEU A 186 47.01 -0.95 27.05
C LEU A 186 46.87 -1.83 28.31
N THR A 187 45.83 -2.63 28.38
CA THR A 187 45.59 -3.55 29.49
C THR A 187 46.67 -4.65 29.55
N SER A 188 47.13 -5.15 28.39
CA SER A 188 48.18 -6.16 28.30
C SER A 188 49.57 -5.62 28.64
N SER A 189 49.83 -4.33 28.41
CA SER A 189 51.08 -3.67 28.77
C SER A 189 51.20 -3.37 30.27
N ASN A 190 50.19 -3.68 31.08
CA ASN A 190 50.20 -3.60 32.55
C ASN A 190 50.63 -2.20 33.06
N PRO A 191 49.97 -1.12 32.69
CA PRO A 191 50.35 0.23 33.06
C PRO A 191 50.30 0.38 34.59
N LYS A 192 51.43 0.80 35.17
CA LYS A 192 51.56 0.93 36.61
C LYS A 192 51.40 2.37 37.13
N THR A 193 51.47 3.33 36.26
CA THR A 193 51.41 4.76 36.62
C THR A 193 50.31 5.48 35.89
N HIS A 194 49.90 6.64 36.45
CA HIS A 194 48.89 7.50 35.80
C HIS A 194 49.38 8.03 34.44
N SER A 195 50.71 8.20 34.30
CA SER A 195 51.36 8.61 33.04
C SER A 195 51.26 7.55 31.94
N ASP A 196 51.10 6.26 32.28
CA ASP A 196 50.98 5.18 31.31
C ASP A 196 49.57 5.10 30.67
N TRP A 197 48.61 5.86 31.22
CA TRP A 197 47.22 5.92 30.74
C TRP A 197 46.91 7.15 29.91
N GLN A 198 47.82 8.13 29.78
CA GLN A 198 47.73 9.30 28.93
C GLN A 198 48.29 9.03 27.53
#